data_5fb6b5bd8a3e6ed703a9a4833fcc68d4
#
_entry.id   5fb6b5bd8a3e6ed703a9a4833fcc68d4
#
_cell.length_a   1.000
_cell.length_b   1.000
_cell.length_c   1.000
_cell.angle_alpha   90.00
_cell.angle_beta   90.00
_cell.angle_gamma   90.00
#
_symmetry.space_group_name_H-M   'P 1'
#
loop_
_entity.id
_entity.type
_entity.pdbx_description
1 polymer ?
#
loop_
_entity_poly.entity_id
_entity_poly.type
_entity_poly.pdbx_seq_one_letter_code
_entity_poly.pdbx_strand_id
1 'polypeptide(L)'
;MPLSANSNLLQIPLIKDLVSFLVAIRDRELNSIRKHYGLNMQISEMLDYEQPSKYIVSETEYLNNKEFTPVLTANKAFILGYTDEPFNIYDKGECIILDDFTLDCKLVNFAFKVKSSAIKILTPKNDILLRYVYEYLNFLNLETTEHKRHYISEIEPMLIAYPDSNENVITFCDLMDKFDKKIEIENKYLQSLLSQKNYLLSNMFI
;
A
#
# COMPACT_ATOMS: atom_id res chain seq x y z
N MET A 1 36.81 -9.52 20.66
CA MET A 1 36.62 -9.18 19.22
C MET A 1 35.20 -8.74 19.00
N PRO A 2 34.91 -7.52 18.56
CA PRO A 2 33.50 -7.08 18.36
C PRO A 2 33.03 -7.43 16.95
N LEU A 3 32.34 -8.54 16.81
CA LEU A 3 31.76 -9.01 15.53
C LEU A 3 30.33 -8.52 15.27
N SER A 4 29.74 -7.69 16.17
CA SER A 4 28.29 -7.39 16.11
C SER A 4 27.90 -6.03 15.50
N ALA A 5 28.82 -5.11 15.31
CA ALA A 5 28.52 -3.78 14.77
C ALA A 5 28.28 -3.76 13.24
N ASN A 6 28.85 -4.71 12.52
CA ASN A 6 28.77 -4.74 11.05
C ASN A 6 27.48 -5.38 10.49
N SER A 7 26.79 -6.23 11.24
CA SER A 7 25.63 -6.96 10.72
C SER A 7 24.43 -6.05 10.44
N ASN A 8 24.18 -5.04 11.26
CA ASN A 8 23.03 -4.14 11.10
C ASN A 8 23.22 -3.11 9.98
N LEU A 9 24.46 -2.68 9.72
CA LEU A 9 24.79 -1.77 8.62
C LEU A 9 24.62 -2.45 7.24
N LEU A 10 24.75 -3.79 7.19
CA LEU A 10 24.59 -4.57 5.97
C LEU A 10 23.13 -4.97 5.69
N GLN A 11 22.26 -5.05 6.71
CA GLN A 11 20.89 -5.52 6.54
C GLN A 11 19.91 -4.45 6.02
N ILE A 12 20.09 -3.18 6.37
CA ILE A 12 19.29 -2.08 5.82
C ILE A 12 19.49 -1.96 4.29
N PRO A 13 20.72 -1.99 3.76
CA PRO A 13 20.96 -2.11 2.33
C PRO A 13 20.31 -3.35 1.72
N LEU A 14 20.46 -4.53 2.34
CA LEU A 14 19.90 -5.78 1.86
C LEU A 14 18.36 -5.75 1.69
N ILE A 15 17.63 -5.16 2.64
CA ILE A 15 16.17 -5.01 2.53
C ILE A 15 15.82 -4.02 1.40
N LYS A 16 16.55 -2.92 1.25
CA LYS A 16 16.35 -1.98 0.14
C LYS A 16 16.60 -2.64 -1.20
N ASP A 17 17.67 -3.41 -1.32
CA ASP A 17 18.01 -4.16 -2.53
C ASP A 17 16.93 -5.20 -2.85
N LEU A 18 16.43 -5.91 -1.83
CA LEU A 18 15.31 -6.83 -1.98
C LEU A 18 14.06 -6.12 -2.49
N VAL A 19 13.64 -5.01 -1.88
CA VAL A 19 12.48 -4.23 -2.32
C VAL A 19 12.67 -3.76 -3.76
N SER A 20 13.84 -3.22 -4.12
CA SER A 20 14.14 -2.77 -5.48
C SER A 20 14.07 -3.93 -6.49
N PHE A 21 14.58 -5.10 -6.13
CA PHE A 21 14.50 -6.30 -6.95
C PHE A 21 13.05 -6.76 -7.17
N LEU A 22 12.21 -6.73 -6.13
CA LEU A 22 10.81 -7.12 -6.21
C LEU A 22 10.01 -6.15 -7.08
N VAL A 23 10.26 -4.84 -6.95
CA VAL A 23 9.69 -3.81 -7.85
C VAL A 23 10.08 -4.09 -9.30
N ALA A 24 11.34 -4.42 -9.59
CA ALA A 24 11.78 -4.73 -10.93
C ALA A 24 11.11 -5.99 -11.51
N ILE A 25 10.86 -7.02 -10.69
CA ILE A 25 10.10 -8.20 -11.12
C ILE A 25 8.64 -7.82 -11.43
N ARG A 26 7.97 -7.11 -10.53
CA ARG A 26 6.60 -6.62 -10.76
C ARG A 26 6.51 -5.87 -12.09
N ASP A 27 7.38 -4.90 -12.29
CA ASP A 27 7.37 -4.06 -13.47
C ASP A 27 7.64 -4.85 -14.77
N ARG A 28 8.51 -5.86 -14.69
CA ARG A 28 8.77 -6.79 -15.80
C ARG A 28 7.52 -7.60 -16.16
N GLU A 29 6.85 -8.18 -15.17
CA GLU A 29 5.64 -8.98 -15.37
C GLU A 29 4.50 -8.12 -15.93
N LEU A 30 4.25 -6.93 -15.36
CA LEU A 30 3.21 -6.01 -15.84
C LEU A 30 3.52 -5.48 -17.26
N ASN A 31 4.79 -5.22 -17.58
CA ASN A 31 5.19 -4.88 -18.95
C ASN A 31 4.95 -6.04 -19.94
N SER A 32 5.18 -7.29 -19.51
CA SER A 32 4.89 -8.46 -20.33
C SER A 32 3.40 -8.60 -20.59
N ILE A 33 2.57 -8.46 -19.54
CA ILE A 33 1.11 -8.47 -19.63
C ILE A 33 0.63 -7.35 -20.57
N ARG A 34 1.14 -6.13 -20.40
CA ARG A 34 0.80 -4.98 -21.26
C ARG A 34 1.16 -5.19 -22.73
N LYS A 35 2.27 -5.84 -23.01
CA LYS A 35 2.66 -6.18 -24.39
C LYS A 35 1.76 -7.25 -25.00
N HIS A 36 1.29 -8.20 -24.19
CA HIS A 36 0.49 -9.32 -24.66
C HIS A 36 -0.97 -8.93 -24.88
N TYR A 37 -1.59 -8.25 -23.91
CA TYR A 37 -3.03 -7.94 -23.92
C TYR A 37 -3.35 -6.53 -24.44
N GLY A 38 -2.36 -5.62 -24.50
CA GLY A 38 -2.58 -4.20 -24.78
C GLY A 38 -3.31 -3.51 -23.61
N LEU A 39 -3.70 -2.26 -23.82
CA LEU A 39 -4.55 -1.52 -22.89
C LEU A 39 -6.02 -1.79 -23.27
N ASN A 40 -6.72 -2.61 -22.50
CA ASN A 40 -7.98 -3.22 -22.90
C ASN A 40 -9.16 -2.99 -21.95
N MET A 41 -8.93 -2.46 -20.72
CA MET A 41 -10.00 -2.28 -19.74
C MET A 41 -9.83 -0.94 -19.02
N GLN A 42 -10.91 -0.18 -18.89
CA GLN A 42 -10.90 1.08 -18.13
C GLN A 42 -10.99 0.84 -16.64
N ILE A 43 -10.34 1.70 -15.84
CA ILE A 43 -10.44 1.67 -14.38
C ILE A 43 -11.88 1.85 -13.91
N SER A 44 -12.67 2.68 -14.59
CA SER A 44 -14.10 2.85 -14.33
C SER A 44 -14.94 1.58 -14.50
N GLU A 45 -14.49 0.63 -15.33
CA GLU A 45 -15.14 -0.67 -15.51
C GLU A 45 -14.76 -1.66 -14.42
N MET A 46 -13.61 -1.46 -13.77
CA MET A 46 -13.02 -2.34 -12.78
C MET A 46 -13.35 -1.94 -11.35
N LEU A 47 -13.46 -0.66 -11.07
CA LEU A 47 -13.59 -0.12 -9.72
C LEU A 47 -14.81 0.79 -9.58
N ASP A 48 -15.50 0.65 -8.44
CA ASP A 48 -16.37 1.68 -7.89
C ASP A 48 -15.57 2.59 -6.95
N TYR A 49 -15.94 3.88 -6.90
CA TYR A 49 -15.39 4.77 -5.90
C TYR A 49 -16.44 5.30 -4.93
N GLU A 50 -16.05 5.40 -3.66
CA GLU A 50 -16.85 6.02 -2.61
C GLU A 50 -16.14 7.26 -2.06
N GLN A 51 -16.90 8.35 -1.88
CA GLN A 51 -16.42 9.52 -1.16
C GLN A 51 -16.30 9.20 0.33
N PRO A 52 -15.18 9.52 0.97
CA PRO A 52 -14.94 9.15 2.36
C PRO A 52 -15.63 10.05 3.37
N SER A 53 -16.51 10.97 2.94
CA SER A 53 -17.06 12.07 3.76
C SER A 53 -17.62 11.62 5.10
N LYS A 54 -18.28 10.45 5.14
CA LYS A 54 -18.84 9.89 6.39
C LYS A 54 -17.81 9.18 7.27
N TYR A 55 -16.64 8.87 6.76
CA TYR A 55 -15.57 8.18 7.49
C TYR A 55 -14.47 9.13 7.99
N ILE A 56 -14.64 10.43 7.76
CA ILE A 56 -13.67 11.43 8.23
C ILE A 56 -13.72 11.47 9.75
N VAL A 57 -12.55 11.41 10.38
CA VAL A 57 -12.42 11.57 11.82
C VAL A 57 -12.78 13.02 12.23
N SER A 58 -13.50 13.15 13.34
CA SER A 58 -13.95 14.47 13.83
C SER A 58 -12.84 15.19 14.57
N GLU A 59 -11.98 14.44 15.28
CA GLU A 59 -10.88 14.99 16.08
C GLU A 59 -9.60 15.13 15.27
N THR A 60 -8.79 16.12 15.64
CA THR A 60 -7.49 16.41 15.02
C THR A 60 -6.31 15.82 15.79
N GLU A 61 -6.52 15.46 17.06
CA GLU A 61 -5.53 14.81 17.91
C GLU A 61 -5.73 13.29 17.87
N TYR A 62 -4.70 12.55 17.53
CA TYR A 62 -4.76 11.09 17.36
C TYR A 62 -4.10 10.40 18.54
N LEU A 63 -4.71 9.29 18.96
CA LEU A 63 -4.18 8.43 20.00
C LEU A 63 -2.99 7.60 19.47
N ASN A 64 -2.10 7.20 20.38
CA ASN A 64 -0.98 6.30 20.04
C ASN A 64 -1.24 4.88 20.58
N ASN A 65 -2.49 4.42 20.56
CA ASN A 65 -2.88 3.08 21.00
C ASN A 65 -3.48 2.30 19.82
N LYS A 66 -2.83 1.20 19.44
CA LYS A 66 -3.18 0.35 18.29
C LYS A 66 -4.44 -0.50 18.50
N GLU A 67 -5.01 -0.51 19.68
CA GLU A 67 -6.30 -1.17 19.97
C GLU A 67 -7.49 -0.40 19.43
N PHE A 68 -7.30 0.88 19.10
CA PHE A 68 -8.32 1.74 18.53
C PHE A 68 -8.32 1.74 17.00
N THR A 69 -9.32 2.39 16.40
CA THR A 69 -9.49 2.47 14.96
C THR A 69 -8.38 3.34 14.34
N PRO A 70 -7.60 2.84 13.36
CA PRO A 70 -6.57 3.62 12.69
C PRO A 70 -7.19 4.74 11.84
N VAL A 71 -6.52 5.89 11.84
CA VAL A 71 -6.83 7.05 10.99
C VAL A 71 -5.83 7.10 9.85
N LEU A 72 -6.33 6.95 8.62
CA LEU A 72 -5.50 6.78 7.44
C LEU A 72 -5.36 8.06 6.60
N THR A 73 -4.25 8.08 5.90
CA THR A 73 -4.00 8.92 4.72
C THR A 73 -3.34 8.07 3.64
N ALA A 74 -3.52 8.38 2.37
CA ALA A 74 -2.89 7.61 1.29
C ALA A 74 -1.40 7.93 1.08
N ASN A 75 -0.89 9.02 1.66
CA ASN A 75 0.51 9.44 1.53
C ASN A 75 1.48 8.53 2.34
N LYS A 76 2.77 8.90 2.36
CA LYS A 76 3.85 8.12 3.01
C LYS A 76 3.59 7.78 4.48
N ALA A 77 2.86 8.63 5.22
CA ALA A 77 2.60 8.39 6.64
C ALA A 77 1.61 7.24 6.87
N PHE A 78 0.75 6.92 5.91
CA PHE A 78 -0.30 5.90 5.87
C PHE A 78 -1.20 5.89 7.12
N ILE A 79 -0.70 5.48 8.29
CA ILE A 79 -1.41 5.55 9.57
C ILE A 79 -0.90 6.79 10.33
N LEU A 80 -1.78 7.75 10.56
CA LEU A 80 -1.46 8.98 11.29
C LEU A 80 -1.54 8.82 12.81
N GLY A 81 -2.33 7.85 13.26
CA GLY A 81 -2.61 7.52 14.63
C GLY A 81 -3.94 6.78 14.72
N TYR A 82 -4.57 6.81 15.87
CA TYR A 82 -5.77 6.04 16.16
C TYR A 82 -6.83 6.92 16.78
N THR A 83 -8.11 6.53 16.66
CA THR A 83 -9.25 7.22 17.27
C THR A 83 -10.17 6.21 17.97
N ASP A 84 -10.76 6.62 19.08
CA ASP A 84 -11.76 5.86 19.83
C ASP A 84 -13.20 6.18 19.39
N GLU A 85 -13.38 6.97 18.32
CA GLU A 85 -14.70 7.24 17.75
C GLU A 85 -15.38 5.92 17.31
N PRO A 86 -16.53 5.51 17.90
CA PRO A 86 -17.12 4.19 17.65
C PRO A 86 -18.02 4.13 16.42
N PHE A 87 -18.21 5.22 15.69
CA PHE A 87 -19.16 5.35 14.59
C PHE A 87 -18.47 5.80 13.31
N ASN A 88 -19.16 5.57 12.18
CA ASN A 88 -18.66 5.96 10.86
C ASN A 88 -17.27 5.41 10.55
N ILE A 89 -17.05 4.16 10.91
CA ILE A 89 -15.84 3.40 10.56
C ILE A 89 -16.08 2.73 9.21
N TYR A 90 -15.11 2.78 8.31
CA TYR A 90 -15.15 1.96 7.10
C TYR A 90 -14.78 0.53 7.46
N ASP A 91 -15.71 -0.39 7.26
CA ASP A 91 -15.53 -1.83 7.52
C ASP A 91 -16.33 -2.64 6.47
N LYS A 92 -16.02 -2.37 5.20
CA LYS A 92 -16.69 -3.03 4.06
C LYS A 92 -15.80 -4.04 3.33
N GLY A 93 -14.68 -4.39 3.94
CA GLY A 93 -13.69 -5.27 3.35
C GLY A 93 -12.56 -4.54 2.63
N GLU A 94 -11.87 -5.27 1.77
CA GLU A 94 -10.68 -4.78 1.09
C GLU A 94 -10.99 -3.63 0.13
N CYS A 95 -10.15 -2.61 0.16
CA CYS A 95 -10.26 -1.46 -0.73
C CYS A 95 -8.88 -0.86 -1.04
N ILE A 96 -8.79 -0.07 -2.13
CA ILE A 96 -7.67 0.84 -2.35
C ILE A 96 -8.08 2.22 -1.84
N ILE A 97 -7.27 2.85 -1.00
CA ILE A 97 -7.36 4.28 -0.76
C ILE A 97 -6.39 5.01 -1.68
N LEU A 98 -6.88 6.03 -2.38
CA LEU A 98 -6.10 6.84 -3.31
C LEU A 98 -6.21 8.29 -2.91
N ASP A 99 -5.07 9.00 -2.81
CA ASP A 99 -5.05 10.44 -2.62
C ASP A 99 -5.32 11.14 -3.94
N ASP A 100 -6.39 11.93 -3.98
CA ASP A 100 -6.90 12.58 -5.20
C ASP A 100 -6.01 13.75 -5.69
N PHE A 101 -4.99 14.13 -4.90
CA PHE A 101 -4.05 15.21 -5.22
C PHE A 101 -2.63 14.69 -5.54
N THR A 102 -2.15 13.70 -4.80
CA THR A 102 -0.79 13.15 -4.98
C THR A 102 -0.75 11.89 -5.82
N LEU A 103 -1.91 11.24 -6.01
CA LEU A 103 -2.09 9.95 -6.67
C LEU A 103 -1.42 8.77 -5.96
N ASP A 104 -0.90 8.99 -4.75
CA ASP A 104 -0.46 7.90 -3.89
C ASP A 104 -1.62 6.96 -3.57
N CYS A 105 -1.40 5.66 -3.62
CA CYS A 105 -2.42 4.66 -3.27
C CYS A 105 -1.91 3.62 -2.27
N LYS A 106 -2.84 3.04 -1.51
CA LYS A 106 -2.59 1.98 -0.54
C LYS A 106 -3.70 0.93 -0.59
N LEU A 107 -3.34 -0.33 -0.56
CA LEU A 107 -4.27 -1.44 -0.38
C LEU A 107 -4.55 -1.62 1.12
N VAL A 108 -5.82 -1.67 1.50
CA VAL A 108 -6.28 -1.74 2.90
C VAL A 108 -7.28 -2.88 3.05
N ASN A 109 -7.07 -3.73 4.04
CA ASN A 109 -7.91 -4.89 4.34
C ASN A 109 -8.38 -4.94 5.81
N PHE A 110 -8.39 -3.80 6.49
CA PHE A 110 -8.82 -3.65 7.88
C PHE A 110 -9.73 -2.42 8.03
N ALA A 111 -10.49 -2.37 9.13
CA ALA A 111 -11.38 -1.26 9.43
C ALA A 111 -10.61 0.03 9.75
N PHE A 112 -11.10 1.19 9.26
CA PHE A 112 -10.39 2.46 9.41
C PHE A 112 -11.32 3.68 9.38
N LYS A 113 -10.77 4.82 9.79
CA LYS A 113 -11.28 6.17 9.46
C LYS A 113 -10.23 6.91 8.65
N VAL A 114 -10.61 8.04 8.04
CA VAL A 114 -9.70 8.84 7.21
C VAL A 114 -9.55 10.25 7.74
N LYS A 115 -8.42 10.87 7.44
CA LYS A 115 -8.13 12.25 7.84
C LYS A 115 -8.97 13.27 7.08
N SER A 116 -9.21 13.07 5.78
CA SER A 116 -9.78 14.12 4.93
C SER A 116 -10.51 13.57 3.70
N SER A 117 -11.25 14.44 3.03
CA SER A 117 -11.95 14.17 1.76
C SER A 117 -11.02 14.09 0.53
N ALA A 118 -9.71 14.26 0.71
CA ALA A 118 -8.74 14.07 -0.36
C ALA A 118 -8.64 12.61 -0.82
N ILE A 119 -9.01 11.67 0.06
CA ILE A 119 -8.98 10.25 -0.25
C ILE A 119 -10.19 9.84 -1.10
N LYS A 120 -9.98 8.94 -2.04
CA LYS A 120 -11.01 8.12 -2.70
C LYS A 120 -10.90 6.70 -2.16
N ILE A 121 -12.02 6.08 -1.84
CA ILE A 121 -12.08 4.66 -1.47
C ILE A 121 -12.55 3.91 -2.71
N LEU A 122 -11.71 3.01 -3.21
CA LEU A 122 -11.94 2.26 -4.45
C LEU A 122 -12.18 0.80 -4.09
N THR A 123 -13.29 0.25 -4.56
CA THR A 123 -13.70 -1.14 -4.35
C THR A 123 -13.84 -1.87 -5.67
N PRO A 124 -13.59 -3.18 -5.73
CA PRO A 124 -13.65 -3.92 -6.98
C PRO A 124 -15.10 -4.10 -7.46
N LYS A 125 -15.30 -4.03 -8.76
CA LYS A 125 -16.53 -4.46 -9.44
C LYS A 125 -16.39 -5.93 -9.83
N ASN A 126 -17.48 -6.69 -9.69
CA ASN A 126 -17.53 -8.09 -10.10
C ASN A 126 -16.33 -8.91 -9.57
N ASP A 127 -15.72 -9.75 -10.43
CA ASP A 127 -14.62 -10.64 -10.10
C ASP A 127 -13.23 -9.98 -10.27
N ILE A 128 -13.15 -8.66 -10.28
CA ILE A 128 -11.88 -7.93 -10.40
C ILE A 128 -11.01 -8.17 -9.15
N LEU A 129 -9.79 -8.63 -9.36
CA LEU A 129 -8.82 -8.77 -8.28
C LEU A 129 -8.19 -7.42 -7.94
N LEU A 130 -8.62 -6.83 -6.84
CA LEU A 130 -8.21 -5.49 -6.38
C LEU A 130 -6.68 -5.37 -6.24
N ARG A 131 -6.02 -6.46 -5.78
CA ARG A 131 -4.57 -6.54 -5.69
C ARG A 131 -3.88 -6.27 -7.02
N TYR A 132 -4.40 -6.81 -8.13
CA TYR A 132 -3.84 -6.58 -9.46
C TYR A 132 -3.90 -5.10 -9.85
N VAL A 133 -5.07 -4.47 -9.66
CA VAL A 133 -5.28 -3.05 -9.97
C VAL A 133 -4.37 -2.16 -9.13
N TYR A 134 -4.22 -2.47 -7.83
CA TYR A 134 -3.29 -1.78 -6.94
C TYR A 134 -1.85 -1.83 -7.43
N GLU A 135 -1.37 -3.02 -7.82
CA GLU A 135 -0.01 -3.17 -8.35
C GLU A 135 0.16 -2.44 -9.68
N TYR A 136 -0.88 -2.44 -10.53
CA TYR A 136 -0.82 -1.72 -11.80
C TYR A 136 -0.78 -0.20 -11.60
N LEU A 137 -1.56 0.35 -10.68
CA LEU A 137 -1.50 1.77 -10.33
C LEU A 137 -0.10 2.18 -9.82
N ASN A 138 0.50 1.36 -8.96
CA ASN A 138 1.89 1.60 -8.51
C ASN A 138 2.92 1.47 -9.64
N PHE A 139 2.72 0.53 -10.58
CA PHE A 139 3.58 0.38 -11.76
C PHE A 139 3.55 1.61 -12.67
N LEU A 140 2.40 2.26 -12.81
CA LEU A 140 2.26 3.46 -13.63
C LEU A 140 3.06 4.64 -13.09
N ASN A 141 3.43 4.62 -11.80
CA ASN A 141 4.18 5.68 -11.11
C ASN A 141 3.59 7.07 -11.41
N LEU A 142 2.28 7.20 -11.16
CA LEU A 142 1.54 8.41 -11.50
C LEU A 142 2.07 9.59 -10.71
N GLU A 143 2.39 10.66 -11.39
CA GLU A 143 2.86 11.92 -10.80
C GLU A 143 1.98 13.07 -11.27
N THR A 144 1.80 14.06 -10.43
CA THR A 144 1.07 15.28 -10.75
C THR A 144 1.85 16.50 -10.32
N THR A 145 1.82 17.55 -11.14
CA THR A 145 2.36 18.88 -10.83
C THR A 145 1.26 19.88 -10.49
N GLU A 146 0.00 19.49 -10.64
CA GLU A 146 -1.15 20.37 -10.46
C GLU A 146 -1.85 20.09 -9.13
N HIS A 147 -2.25 21.16 -8.42
CA HIS A 147 -3.04 21.06 -7.19
C HIS A 147 -4.55 21.00 -7.49
N LYS A 148 -4.97 19.96 -8.22
CA LYS A 148 -6.39 19.68 -8.49
C LYS A 148 -6.72 18.23 -8.13
N ARG A 149 -7.98 17.87 -8.19
CA ARG A 149 -8.43 16.48 -8.04
C ARG A 149 -8.29 15.75 -9.39
N HIS A 150 -7.68 14.58 -9.37
CA HIS A 150 -7.28 13.86 -10.59
C HIS A 150 -8.11 12.61 -10.86
N TYR A 151 -8.71 11.98 -9.83
CA TYR A 151 -9.32 10.66 -9.97
C TYR A 151 -10.34 10.58 -11.12
N ILE A 152 -11.40 11.40 -11.06
CA ILE A 152 -12.51 11.35 -12.03
C ILE A 152 -12.05 11.74 -13.44
N SER A 153 -11.17 12.74 -13.56
CA SER A 153 -10.76 13.27 -14.86
C SER A 153 -9.64 12.50 -15.55
N GLU A 154 -8.78 11.83 -14.78
CA GLU A 154 -7.54 11.26 -15.31
C GLU A 154 -7.40 9.76 -15.01
N ILE A 155 -7.73 9.32 -13.79
CA ILE A 155 -7.52 7.93 -13.38
C ILE A 155 -8.69 7.04 -13.79
N GLU A 156 -9.89 7.44 -13.49
CA GLU A 156 -11.11 6.67 -13.79
C GLU A 156 -11.26 6.31 -15.28
N PRO A 157 -10.99 7.21 -16.27
CA PRO A 157 -11.04 6.89 -17.68
C PRO A 157 -9.79 6.17 -18.22
N MET A 158 -8.76 5.97 -17.40
CA MET A 158 -7.50 5.37 -17.85
C MET A 158 -7.69 3.90 -18.22
N LEU A 159 -7.10 3.50 -19.35
CA LEU A 159 -7.02 2.11 -19.78
C LEU A 159 -5.79 1.44 -19.16
N ILE A 160 -5.98 0.25 -18.62
CA ILE A 160 -4.90 -0.62 -18.19
C ILE A 160 -4.97 -1.96 -18.93
N ALA A 161 -3.87 -2.72 -18.93
CA ALA A 161 -3.88 -4.07 -19.43
C ALA A 161 -4.43 -5.01 -18.34
N TYR A 162 -5.50 -5.72 -18.64
CA TYR A 162 -6.06 -6.73 -17.77
C TYR A 162 -6.14 -8.06 -18.52
N PRO A 163 -5.57 -9.16 -17.99
CA PRO A 163 -5.62 -10.47 -18.64
C PRO A 163 -7.04 -11.01 -18.76
N ASP A 164 -7.35 -11.63 -19.89
CA ASP A 164 -8.66 -12.28 -20.13
C ASP A 164 -8.89 -13.50 -19.21
N SER A 165 -7.79 -14.10 -18.73
CA SER A 165 -7.81 -15.27 -17.85
C SER A 165 -7.58 -14.84 -16.40
N ASN A 166 -8.54 -15.12 -15.52
CA ASN A 166 -8.40 -14.95 -14.08
C ASN A 166 -7.22 -15.75 -13.50
N GLU A 167 -6.84 -16.88 -14.11
CA GLU A 167 -5.68 -17.67 -13.64
C GLU A 167 -4.37 -16.89 -13.72
N ASN A 168 -4.16 -16.14 -14.80
CA ASN A 168 -2.97 -15.29 -14.95
C ASN A 168 -2.95 -14.16 -13.93
N VAL A 169 -4.11 -13.55 -13.65
CA VAL A 169 -4.24 -12.49 -12.64
C VAL A 169 -3.98 -13.05 -11.24
N ILE A 170 -4.56 -14.21 -10.90
CA ILE A 170 -4.35 -14.90 -9.61
C ILE A 170 -2.87 -15.24 -9.43
N THR A 171 -2.24 -15.81 -10.46
CA THR A 171 -0.82 -16.18 -10.41
C THR A 171 0.07 -14.97 -10.13
N PHE A 172 -0.22 -13.83 -10.77
CA PHE A 172 0.47 -12.58 -10.52
C PHE A 172 0.24 -12.08 -9.08
N CYS A 173 -1.00 -12.06 -8.62
CA CYS A 173 -1.34 -11.62 -7.25
C CYS A 173 -0.67 -12.49 -6.19
N ASP A 174 -0.67 -13.82 -6.36
CA ASP A 174 0.01 -14.77 -5.48
C ASP A 174 1.53 -14.53 -5.41
N LEU A 175 2.12 -14.13 -6.53
CA LEU A 175 3.54 -13.76 -6.57
C LEU A 175 3.79 -12.49 -5.74
N MET A 176 2.96 -11.47 -5.88
CA MET A 176 3.07 -10.22 -5.11
C MET A 176 2.87 -10.46 -3.61
N ASP A 177 1.91 -11.29 -3.23
CA ASP A 177 1.68 -11.65 -1.82
C ASP A 177 2.86 -12.41 -1.19
N LYS A 178 3.52 -13.26 -1.96
CA LYS A 178 4.76 -13.92 -1.50
C LYS A 178 5.88 -12.91 -1.27
N PHE A 179 5.95 -11.88 -2.10
CA PHE A 179 6.92 -10.81 -1.94
C PHE A 179 6.66 -9.99 -0.69
N ASP A 180 5.41 -9.57 -0.45
CA ASP A 180 5.06 -8.83 0.77
C ASP A 180 5.38 -9.64 2.03
N LYS A 181 5.04 -10.94 2.04
CA LYS A 181 5.39 -11.82 3.16
C LYS A 181 6.91 -11.91 3.37
N LYS A 182 7.69 -11.97 2.29
CA LYS A 182 9.16 -11.99 2.40
C LYS A 182 9.69 -10.69 2.99
N ILE A 183 9.22 -9.54 2.52
CA ILE A 183 9.59 -8.22 3.05
C ILE A 183 9.21 -8.11 4.54
N GLU A 184 8.02 -8.56 4.91
CA GLU A 184 7.56 -8.54 6.31
C GLU A 184 8.47 -9.38 7.22
N ILE A 185 8.84 -10.57 6.80
CA ILE A 185 9.76 -11.47 7.54
C ILE A 185 11.11 -10.80 7.73
N GLU A 186 11.69 -10.24 6.68
CA GLU A 186 13.00 -9.57 6.74
C GLU A 186 12.96 -8.33 7.65
N ASN A 187 11.87 -7.56 7.60
CA ASN A 187 11.67 -6.41 8.49
C ASN A 187 11.56 -6.84 9.97
N LYS A 188 10.79 -7.90 10.28
CA LYS A 188 10.69 -8.46 11.64
C LYS A 188 12.05 -8.94 12.14
N TYR A 189 12.82 -9.60 11.28
CA TYR A 189 14.17 -10.04 11.62
C TYR A 189 15.10 -8.87 11.93
N LEU A 190 15.07 -7.82 11.09
CA LEU A 190 15.84 -6.60 11.33
C LEU A 190 15.48 -5.94 12.67
N GLN A 191 14.18 -5.81 13.00
CA GLN A 191 13.74 -5.24 14.27
C GLN A 191 14.21 -6.06 15.47
N SER A 192 14.18 -7.40 15.36
CA SER A 192 14.72 -8.29 16.40
C SER A 192 16.20 -8.05 16.64
N LEU A 193 17.00 -7.96 15.57
CA LEU A 193 18.44 -7.70 15.67
C LEU A 193 18.74 -6.31 16.26
N LEU A 194 17.97 -5.29 15.88
CA LEU A 194 18.12 -3.94 16.45
C LEU A 194 17.81 -3.94 17.95
N SER A 195 16.80 -4.68 18.39
CA SER A 195 16.44 -4.83 19.79
C SER A 195 17.55 -5.55 20.57
N GLN A 196 18.11 -6.64 20.03
CA GLN A 196 19.24 -7.36 20.62
C GLN A 196 20.47 -6.48 20.75
N LYS A 197 20.80 -5.71 19.69
CA LYS A 197 21.91 -4.74 19.73
C LYS A 197 21.73 -3.74 20.85
N ASN A 198 20.55 -3.12 20.95
CA ASN A 198 20.28 -2.12 22.00
C ASN A 198 20.38 -2.71 23.39
N TYR A 199 19.86 -3.92 23.59
CA TYR A 199 20.00 -4.67 24.86
C TYR A 199 21.48 -4.89 25.23
N LEU A 200 22.30 -5.38 24.29
CA LEU A 200 23.71 -5.61 24.54
C LEU A 200 24.46 -4.32 24.85
N LEU A 201 24.22 -3.25 24.11
CA LEU A 201 24.84 -1.94 24.37
C LEU A 201 24.46 -1.41 25.75
N SER A 202 23.21 -1.53 26.17
CA SER A 202 22.74 -1.08 27.48
C SER A 202 23.34 -1.88 28.64
N ASN A 203 23.72 -3.15 28.42
CA ASN A 203 24.23 -4.03 29.49
C ASN A 203 25.74 -4.25 29.46
N MET A 204 26.44 -3.80 28.42
CA MET A 204 27.92 -3.94 28.31
C MET A 204 28.67 -2.72 28.79
N PHE A 205 28.01 -1.59 29.06
CA PHE A 205 28.62 -0.32 29.46
C PHE A 205 28.17 0.14 30.86
N ILE A 206 27.96 -0.80 31.78
CA ILE A 206 27.77 -0.54 33.23
C ILE A 206 29.10 -0.66 33.93
#